data_2e2496d985aeb0a3dd306c7ad9e9b3b1
#
_entry.id   2e2496d985aeb0a3dd306c7ad9e9b3b1
#
_cell.length_a   1.000
_cell.length_b   1.000
_cell.length_c   1.000
_cell.angle_alpha   90.00
_cell.angle_beta   90.00
_cell.angle_gamma   90.00
#
_symmetry.space_group_name_H-M   'P 1'
#
loop_
_entity.id
_entity.type
_entity.pdbx_description
1 polymer ?
#
loop_
_entity_poly.entity_id
_entity_poly.type
_entity_poly.pdbx_seq_one_letter_code
_entity_poly.pdbx_strand_id
1 'polypeptide(L)'
;MPLAFSDISCCDSYESPVERIVAELNIGESQNIKLSNGDIVHLTLLEITDIRDSLRNAVRAANIKISVDGEEISLNSGNYNLPVTVGKVQIDCPVFKNYYINAPYDVAWELLKDARFRVWPKGSSYIKPGSFVYPIKQAWFAGKSQSGNEPAYVNTAEYPLSNKLYYHSFHDIGGTEGMDEIVSATEGLVISANNEILDGYDSISTHVGWIDIKSPDAVYIIDNRGWLAGYLHLNSIDPAIKPGVKVRMGQKIGNIGMQGSAGGWVHLHFLLCTKDFSSGRWVAEDAYAYLWESYIRQFKPHLMAVARPHQLVWTGQEVILDGRKSVSLAGDIISCKWTFTDGTTAEGAIQKKIYSKPGEYSEILKVTDSIGNVDYDFSVIQVYDREHPENPVPSMHAAYYPTINIR
;
A
#
# COMPACT_ATOMS: atom_id res chain seq x y z
N MET A 1 -8.52 43.17 -25.16
CA MET A 1 -7.97 42.25 -26.23
C MET A 1 -7.80 40.90 -25.53
N PRO A 2 -8.52 39.83 -25.90
CA PRO A 2 -8.31 38.53 -25.35
C PRO A 2 -7.12 37.88 -26.06
N LEU A 3 -6.15 37.41 -25.28
CA LEU A 3 -5.06 36.59 -25.78
C LEU A 3 -5.60 35.18 -26.09
N ALA A 4 -5.51 34.85 -27.36
CA ALA A 4 -5.88 33.54 -27.89
C ALA A 4 -4.95 32.48 -27.30
N PHE A 5 -5.52 31.46 -26.65
CA PHE A 5 -4.85 30.19 -26.39
C PHE A 5 -4.64 29.50 -27.71
N SER A 6 -3.39 29.48 -28.19
CA SER A 6 -2.99 28.65 -29.33
C SER A 6 -3.00 27.20 -28.88
N ASP A 7 -3.75 26.39 -29.61
CA ASP A 7 -3.79 24.95 -29.57
C ASP A 7 -2.41 24.33 -29.45
N ILE A 8 -2.09 23.73 -28.33
CA ILE A 8 -1.02 22.74 -28.21
C ILE A 8 -1.64 21.42 -28.65
N SER A 9 -1.73 21.25 -29.98
CA SER A 9 -1.89 19.97 -30.63
C SER A 9 -0.55 19.25 -30.53
N CYS A 10 -0.33 18.50 -29.48
CA CYS A 10 0.73 17.52 -29.43
C CYS A 10 0.07 16.15 -29.20
N CYS A 11 -0.51 15.62 -30.27
CA CYS A 11 -0.81 14.20 -30.42
C CYS A 11 0.47 13.45 -30.77
N ASP A 12 1.46 13.45 -29.89
CA ASP A 12 2.42 12.38 -29.85
C ASP A 12 1.72 11.24 -29.09
N SER A 13 1.62 10.10 -29.74
CA SER A 13 1.09 8.86 -29.16
C SER A 13 1.88 8.52 -27.90
N TYR A 14 1.37 8.95 -26.74
CA TYR A 14 1.87 8.52 -25.45
C TYR A 14 1.59 7.02 -25.35
N GLU A 15 2.59 6.21 -25.68
CA GLU A 15 2.61 4.83 -25.23
C GLU A 15 2.54 4.86 -23.70
N SER A 16 1.44 4.38 -23.16
CA SER A 16 1.29 4.26 -21.71
C SER A 16 2.49 3.46 -21.17
N PRO A 17 3.33 4.05 -20.32
CA PRO A 17 4.53 3.37 -19.84
C PRO A 17 4.22 2.24 -18.83
N VAL A 18 2.96 2.07 -18.47
CA VAL A 18 2.48 1.00 -17.59
C VAL A 18 1.73 -0.01 -18.44
N GLU A 19 2.22 -1.22 -18.46
CA GLU A 19 1.65 -2.31 -19.27
C GLU A 19 0.37 -2.90 -18.69
N ARG A 20 -0.09 -2.43 -17.51
CA ARG A 20 -1.31 -2.88 -16.88
C ARG A 20 -2.57 -2.37 -17.58
N ILE A 21 -3.58 -3.22 -17.60
CA ILE A 21 -4.96 -2.84 -17.92
C ILE A 21 -5.79 -2.92 -16.65
N VAL A 22 -6.67 -1.97 -16.45
CA VAL A 22 -7.61 -1.94 -15.32
C VAL A 22 -8.98 -2.40 -15.81
N ALA A 23 -9.62 -3.29 -15.06
CA ALA A 23 -10.98 -3.74 -15.29
C ALA A 23 -11.78 -3.73 -13.97
N GLU A 24 -13.05 -3.34 -14.03
CA GLU A 24 -13.97 -3.46 -12.91
C GLU A 24 -15.10 -4.42 -13.30
N LEU A 25 -15.43 -5.35 -12.40
CA LEU A 25 -16.46 -6.35 -12.63
C LEU A 25 -17.39 -6.46 -11.42
N ASN A 26 -18.68 -6.70 -11.72
CA ASN A 26 -19.62 -7.20 -10.73
C ASN A 26 -19.50 -8.73 -10.63
N ILE A 27 -19.94 -9.31 -9.53
CA ILE A 27 -20.03 -10.77 -9.38
C ILE A 27 -20.91 -11.35 -10.50
N GLY A 28 -20.37 -12.35 -11.21
CA GLY A 28 -20.98 -12.97 -12.38
C GLY A 28 -20.72 -12.25 -13.71
N GLU A 29 -20.06 -11.10 -13.69
CA GLU A 29 -19.74 -10.36 -14.90
C GLU A 29 -18.42 -10.85 -15.54
N SER A 30 -18.37 -10.80 -16.87
CA SER A 30 -17.19 -11.16 -17.67
C SER A 30 -16.79 -10.02 -18.60
N GLN A 31 -15.49 -9.90 -18.85
CA GLN A 31 -14.94 -8.93 -19.80
C GLN A 31 -13.78 -9.52 -20.59
N ASN A 32 -13.72 -9.19 -21.90
CA ASN A 32 -12.53 -9.43 -22.71
C ASN A 32 -11.57 -8.27 -22.54
N ILE A 33 -10.37 -8.55 -22.05
CA ILE A 33 -9.32 -7.57 -21.76
C ILE A 33 -8.24 -7.73 -22.84
N LYS A 34 -7.98 -6.65 -23.58
CA LYS A 34 -6.86 -6.59 -24.54
C LYS A 34 -5.63 -6.10 -23.79
N LEU A 35 -4.61 -6.92 -23.72
CA LEU A 35 -3.33 -6.63 -23.06
C LEU A 35 -2.44 -5.74 -23.95
N SER A 36 -1.41 -5.13 -23.37
CA SER A 36 -0.44 -4.29 -24.07
C SER A 36 0.36 -5.05 -25.14
N ASN A 37 0.58 -6.35 -24.98
CA ASN A 37 1.22 -7.22 -25.97
C ASN A 37 0.28 -7.68 -27.10
N GLY A 38 -0.98 -7.24 -27.09
CA GLY A 38 -2.00 -7.58 -28.09
C GLY A 38 -2.84 -8.82 -27.77
N ASP A 39 -2.49 -9.61 -26.77
CA ASP A 39 -3.29 -10.77 -26.34
C ASP A 39 -4.66 -10.32 -25.82
N ILE A 40 -5.65 -11.19 -25.95
CA ILE A 40 -6.98 -11.00 -25.37
C ILE A 40 -7.19 -12.07 -24.30
N VAL A 41 -7.65 -11.64 -23.13
CA VAL A 41 -7.96 -12.50 -21.97
C VAL A 41 -9.41 -12.34 -21.62
N HIS A 42 -10.09 -13.44 -21.37
CA HIS A 42 -11.45 -13.46 -20.85
C HIS A 42 -11.43 -13.58 -19.34
N LEU A 43 -11.80 -12.51 -18.63
CA LEU A 43 -11.85 -12.44 -17.17
C LEU A 43 -13.28 -12.45 -16.69
N THR A 44 -13.60 -13.31 -15.72
CA THR A 44 -14.88 -13.38 -15.01
C THR A 44 -14.67 -13.28 -13.52
N LEU A 45 -15.43 -12.40 -12.84
CA LEU A 45 -15.52 -12.40 -11.38
C LEU A 45 -16.60 -13.40 -10.93
N LEU A 46 -16.21 -14.43 -10.17
CA LEU A 46 -17.12 -15.49 -9.75
C LEU A 46 -17.68 -15.26 -8.34
N GLU A 47 -16.81 -14.92 -7.38
CA GLU A 47 -17.21 -14.80 -5.97
C GLU A 47 -16.27 -13.87 -5.22
N ILE A 48 -16.80 -13.19 -4.19
CA ILE A 48 -16.04 -12.42 -3.20
C ILE A 48 -16.43 -12.93 -1.81
N THR A 49 -15.45 -13.42 -1.06
CA THR A 49 -15.65 -13.85 0.33
C THR A 49 -14.81 -12.95 1.25
N ASP A 50 -15.47 -12.13 2.06
CA ASP A 50 -14.84 -11.22 3.01
C ASP A 50 -14.17 -11.97 4.15
N ILE A 51 -13.03 -11.46 4.58
CA ILE A 51 -12.35 -11.82 5.82
C ILE A 51 -12.45 -10.63 6.77
N ARG A 52 -13.17 -10.80 7.88
CA ARG A 52 -13.45 -9.73 8.84
C ARG A 52 -12.85 -10.02 10.19
N ASP A 53 -12.44 -8.95 10.88
CA ASP A 53 -12.02 -9.08 12.27
C ASP A 53 -13.24 -9.27 13.20
N SER A 54 -12.99 -9.88 14.35
CA SER A 54 -14.01 -10.18 15.33
C SER A 54 -14.32 -9.03 16.29
N LEU A 55 -13.51 -7.95 16.27
CA LEU A 55 -13.69 -6.82 17.17
C LEU A 55 -14.78 -5.88 16.67
N ARG A 56 -14.72 -5.55 15.39
CA ARG A 56 -15.53 -4.49 14.77
C ARG A 56 -16.25 -4.93 13.53
N ASN A 57 -16.08 -6.19 13.16
CA ASN A 57 -16.55 -6.70 11.88
C ASN A 57 -15.97 -5.94 10.68
N ALA A 58 -14.77 -5.35 10.86
CA ALA A 58 -14.07 -4.64 9.81
C ALA A 58 -13.47 -5.63 8.80
N VAL A 59 -13.60 -5.32 7.52
CA VAL A 59 -13.00 -6.12 6.44
C VAL A 59 -11.47 -5.98 6.52
N ARG A 60 -10.77 -7.11 6.58
CA ARG A 60 -9.29 -7.16 6.63
C ARG A 60 -8.67 -7.64 5.34
N ALA A 61 -9.39 -8.49 4.62
CA ALA A 61 -8.98 -9.06 3.35
C ALA A 61 -10.20 -9.66 2.66
N ALA A 62 -10.04 -10.19 1.46
CA ALA A 62 -11.01 -11.06 0.83
C ALA A 62 -10.33 -12.15 0.00
N ASN A 63 -11.05 -13.25 -0.16
CA ASN A 63 -10.77 -14.25 -1.16
C ASN A 63 -11.64 -13.94 -2.39
N ILE A 64 -11.00 -13.65 -3.52
CA ILE A 64 -11.66 -13.26 -4.77
C ILE A 64 -11.51 -14.41 -5.74
N LYS A 65 -12.60 -15.13 -6.01
CA LYS A 65 -12.62 -16.21 -6.99
C LYS A 65 -12.88 -15.64 -8.38
N ILE A 66 -11.98 -15.93 -9.32
CA ILE A 66 -12.06 -15.49 -10.71
C ILE A 66 -11.85 -16.65 -11.67
N SER A 67 -12.27 -16.47 -12.91
CA SER A 67 -11.90 -17.33 -14.05
C SER A 67 -11.13 -16.50 -15.07
N VAL A 68 -9.97 -16.99 -15.49
CA VAL A 68 -9.14 -16.40 -16.53
C VAL A 68 -9.01 -17.39 -17.69
N ASP A 69 -9.58 -17.08 -18.85
CA ASP A 69 -9.65 -17.97 -20.01
C ASP A 69 -10.21 -19.38 -19.68
N GLY A 70 -11.10 -19.48 -18.66
CA GLY A 70 -11.69 -20.73 -18.19
C GLY A 70 -10.94 -21.42 -17.04
N GLU A 71 -9.76 -20.98 -16.67
CA GLU A 71 -9.02 -21.45 -15.50
C GLU A 71 -9.50 -20.68 -14.25
N GLU A 72 -10.04 -21.40 -13.25
CA GLU A 72 -10.51 -20.82 -11.98
C GLU A 72 -9.34 -20.74 -10.99
N ILE A 73 -9.16 -19.56 -10.42
CA ILE A 73 -8.20 -19.31 -9.33
C ILE A 73 -8.81 -18.44 -8.25
N SER A 74 -8.14 -18.40 -7.10
CA SER A 74 -8.46 -17.49 -6.00
C SER A 74 -7.32 -16.49 -5.80
N LEU A 75 -7.66 -15.20 -5.79
CA LEU A 75 -6.77 -14.11 -5.43
C LEU A 75 -7.03 -13.72 -3.97
N ASN A 76 -5.99 -13.31 -3.27
CA ASN A 76 -6.15 -12.60 -2.00
C ASN A 76 -6.17 -11.10 -2.29
N SER A 77 -7.26 -10.43 -1.92
CA SER A 77 -7.32 -8.98 -1.86
C SER A 77 -7.06 -8.51 -0.44
N GLY A 78 -6.33 -7.43 -0.30
CA GLY A 78 -5.90 -6.87 0.99
C GLY A 78 -4.43 -6.50 0.95
N ASN A 79 -3.88 -6.22 2.13
CA ASN A 79 -2.52 -5.73 2.25
C ASN A 79 -1.46 -6.78 1.90
N TYR A 80 -0.33 -6.33 1.37
CA TYR A 80 0.89 -7.13 1.15
C TYR A 80 0.71 -8.28 0.16
N ASN A 81 -0.20 -8.17 -0.79
CA ASN A 81 -0.37 -9.15 -1.86
C ASN A 81 0.24 -8.64 -3.16
N LEU A 82 0.96 -9.51 -3.84
CA LEU A 82 1.51 -9.27 -5.17
C LEU A 82 0.60 -9.90 -6.23
N PRO A 83 0.66 -9.41 -7.48
CA PRO A 83 -0.04 -10.04 -8.59
C PRO A 83 0.31 -11.52 -8.74
N VAL A 84 -0.69 -12.34 -8.99
CA VAL A 84 -0.59 -13.79 -9.19
C VAL A 84 -0.53 -14.11 -10.67
N THR A 85 0.32 -15.05 -11.06
CA THR A 85 0.41 -15.51 -12.46
C THR A 85 -0.60 -16.62 -12.73
N VAL A 86 -1.43 -16.45 -13.76
CA VAL A 86 -2.35 -17.47 -14.27
C VAL A 86 -2.38 -17.42 -15.80
N GLY A 87 -2.24 -18.58 -16.45
CA GLY A 87 -2.19 -18.63 -17.91
C GLY A 87 -1.14 -17.69 -18.50
N LYS A 88 -1.59 -16.71 -19.29
CA LYS A 88 -0.76 -15.71 -19.97
C LYS A 88 -0.73 -14.34 -19.30
N VAL A 89 -1.28 -14.20 -18.06
CA VAL A 89 -1.34 -12.94 -17.33
C VAL A 89 -0.73 -13.02 -15.95
N GLN A 90 -0.43 -11.85 -15.41
CA GLN A 90 -0.30 -11.54 -13.98
C GLN A 90 -1.49 -10.68 -13.61
N ILE A 91 -2.15 -10.98 -12.49
CA ILE A 91 -3.39 -10.33 -12.09
C ILE A 91 -3.45 -10.14 -10.57
N ASP A 92 -3.97 -9.00 -10.13
CA ASP A 92 -4.35 -8.75 -8.74
C ASP A 92 -5.74 -8.10 -8.63
N CYS A 93 -6.24 -8.01 -7.40
CA CYS A 93 -7.44 -7.29 -7.03
C CYS A 93 -7.13 -6.37 -5.83
N PRO A 94 -6.66 -5.14 -6.06
CA PRO A 94 -6.24 -4.24 -4.98
C PRO A 94 -7.40 -3.76 -4.12
N VAL A 95 -8.61 -3.68 -4.67
CA VAL A 95 -9.78 -3.15 -3.97
C VAL A 95 -11.07 -3.84 -4.41
N PHE A 96 -11.97 -4.02 -3.44
CA PHE A 96 -13.33 -4.49 -3.68
C PHE A 96 -14.32 -3.71 -2.78
N LYS A 97 -15.59 -3.71 -3.15
CA LYS A 97 -16.61 -2.81 -2.62
C LYS A 97 -16.78 -2.87 -1.10
N ASN A 98 -16.63 -4.05 -0.49
CA ASN A 98 -16.90 -4.21 0.93
C ASN A 98 -15.83 -3.61 1.83
N TYR A 99 -14.66 -3.18 1.30
CA TYR A 99 -13.68 -2.45 2.09
C TYR A 99 -14.25 -1.20 2.74
N TYR A 100 -15.15 -0.48 2.08
CA TYR A 100 -15.61 0.82 2.54
C TYR A 100 -17.12 0.93 2.76
N ILE A 101 -17.86 -0.15 2.65
CA ILE A 101 -19.33 -0.12 2.84
C ILE A 101 -19.76 0.46 4.20
N ASN A 102 -18.88 0.34 5.21
CA ASN A 102 -19.07 0.87 6.56
C ASN A 102 -18.09 1.99 6.91
N ALA A 103 -17.29 2.47 5.97
CA ALA A 103 -16.31 3.52 6.18
C ALA A 103 -16.84 4.85 5.64
N PRO A 104 -17.19 5.83 6.50
CA PRO A 104 -17.92 7.03 6.08
C PRO A 104 -17.10 8.01 5.24
N TYR A 105 -15.80 7.76 5.05
CA TYR A 105 -14.89 8.72 4.40
C TYR A 105 -14.20 8.18 3.16
N ASP A 106 -14.52 6.95 2.72
CA ASP A 106 -13.74 6.36 1.66
C ASP A 106 -14.40 6.43 0.30
N VAL A 107 -13.99 7.43 -0.43
CA VAL A 107 -14.23 7.54 -1.87
C VAL A 107 -12.91 7.53 -2.66
N ALA A 108 -11.77 7.26 -1.99
CA ALA A 108 -10.45 7.33 -2.62
C ALA A 108 -10.33 6.43 -3.85
N TRP A 109 -10.95 5.25 -3.78
CA TRP A 109 -10.90 4.27 -4.85
C TRP A 109 -11.93 4.52 -5.96
N GLU A 110 -13.03 5.21 -5.65
CA GLU A 110 -14.15 5.45 -6.58
C GLU A 110 -14.55 4.21 -7.40
N LEU A 111 -14.66 3.07 -6.73
CA LEU A 111 -15.01 1.82 -7.33
C LEU A 111 -16.48 1.83 -7.79
N LEU A 112 -16.73 1.58 -9.06
CA LEU A 112 -18.08 1.59 -9.64
C LEU A 112 -18.75 0.22 -9.59
N LYS A 113 -17.96 -0.87 -9.55
CA LYS A 113 -18.43 -2.26 -9.51
C LYS A 113 -17.96 -2.97 -8.24
N ASP A 114 -18.15 -4.29 -8.17
CA ASP A 114 -17.84 -5.04 -6.95
C ASP A 114 -16.35 -5.22 -6.69
N ALA A 115 -15.52 -5.27 -7.75
CA ALA A 115 -14.06 -5.38 -7.62
C ALA A 115 -13.31 -4.72 -8.79
N ARG A 116 -12.12 -4.19 -8.51
CA ARG A 116 -11.17 -3.69 -9.50
C ARG A 116 -10.01 -4.65 -9.65
N PHE A 117 -9.68 -4.98 -10.89
CA PHE A 117 -8.56 -5.83 -11.25
C PHE A 117 -7.51 -5.04 -12.01
N ARG A 118 -6.24 -5.37 -11.76
CA ARG A 118 -5.13 -4.96 -12.61
C ARG A 118 -4.57 -6.19 -13.29
N VAL A 119 -4.35 -6.10 -14.59
CA VAL A 119 -3.94 -7.23 -15.43
C VAL A 119 -2.75 -6.83 -16.26
N TRP A 120 -1.68 -7.62 -16.20
CA TRP A 120 -0.45 -7.46 -16.98
C TRP A 120 -0.21 -8.70 -17.84
N PRO A 121 0.52 -8.59 -18.95
CA PRO A 121 1.08 -9.76 -19.62
C PRO A 121 1.99 -10.55 -18.67
N LYS A 122 1.96 -11.87 -18.78
CA LYS A 122 2.84 -12.74 -17.97
C LYS A 122 4.31 -12.38 -18.15
N GLY A 123 5.02 -12.21 -17.03
CA GLY A 123 6.46 -11.93 -16.99
C GLY A 123 6.82 -10.49 -17.32
N SER A 124 5.84 -9.60 -17.55
CA SER A 124 6.12 -8.17 -17.63
C SER A 124 6.41 -7.59 -16.25
N SER A 125 7.11 -6.46 -16.22
CA SER A 125 7.26 -5.67 -15.00
C SER A 125 5.92 -5.08 -14.57
N TYR A 126 5.69 -4.94 -13.26
CA TYR A 126 4.49 -4.28 -12.73
C TYR A 126 4.48 -2.78 -13.06
N ILE A 127 5.67 -2.17 -13.08
CA ILE A 127 5.86 -0.80 -13.56
C ILE A 127 7.08 -0.75 -14.48
N LYS A 128 6.98 0.06 -15.55
CA LYS A 128 8.06 0.14 -16.56
C LYS A 128 9.42 0.44 -15.90
N PRO A 129 10.44 -0.41 -16.10
CA PRO A 129 11.79 -0.17 -15.61
C PRO A 129 12.31 1.21 -16.05
N GLY A 130 12.93 1.95 -15.11
CA GLY A 130 13.43 3.30 -15.40
C GLY A 130 12.39 4.42 -15.34
N SER A 131 11.12 4.13 -14.98
CA SER A 131 10.07 5.14 -14.80
C SER A 131 9.60 5.33 -13.35
N PHE A 132 10.12 4.52 -12.42
CA PHE A 132 9.75 4.57 -11.02
C PHE A 132 10.88 4.05 -10.14
N VAL A 133 11.16 4.72 -9.02
CA VAL A 133 12.10 4.28 -7.97
C VAL A 133 11.42 4.25 -6.62
N TYR A 134 11.97 3.48 -5.70
CA TYR A 134 11.51 3.44 -4.32
C TYR A 134 11.68 4.83 -3.68
N PRO A 135 10.65 5.41 -3.06
CA PRO A 135 10.60 6.85 -2.75
C PRO A 135 11.42 7.29 -1.55
N ILE A 136 12.08 6.36 -0.85
CA ILE A 136 12.92 6.64 0.31
C ILE A 136 14.28 5.95 0.18
N LYS A 137 15.35 6.65 0.53
CA LYS A 137 16.71 6.11 0.47
C LYS A 137 17.05 5.30 1.72
N GLN A 138 16.39 4.18 1.88
CA GLN A 138 16.71 3.21 2.93
C GLN A 138 16.53 1.79 2.41
N ALA A 139 17.35 0.85 2.87
CA ALA A 139 17.25 -0.56 2.57
C ALA A 139 16.23 -1.25 3.51
N TRP A 140 15.02 -0.74 3.53
CA TRP A 140 13.92 -1.25 4.34
C TRP A 140 12.63 -1.20 3.53
N PHE A 141 12.04 -2.35 3.26
CA PHE A 141 10.90 -2.44 2.38
C PHE A 141 9.57 -2.12 3.10
N ALA A 142 8.59 -1.66 2.32
CA ALA A 142 7.24 -1.32 2.78
C ALA A 142 6.49 -2.48 3.48
N GLY A 143 6.92 -3.72 3.31
CA GLY A 143 6.40 -4.86 4.06
C GLY A 143 6.60 -4.77 5.58
N LYS A 144 7.54 -3.93 6.02
CA LYS A 144 7.83 -3.65 7.43
C LYS A 144 7.09 -2.43 7.98
N SER A 145 6.13 -1.89 7.25
CA SER A 145 5.35 -0.70 7.58
C SER A 145 3.87 -0.91 7.30
N GLN A 146 3.05 0.06 7.64
CA GLN A 146 1.64 0.03 7.33
C GLN A 146 1.44 0.18 5.82
N SER A 147 0.61 -0.67 5.25
CA SER A 147 0.20 -0.57 3.85
C SER A 147 -1.22 0.01 3.74
N GLY A 148 -1.61 0.39 2.52
CA GLY A 148 -3.00 0.74 2.23
C GLY A 148 -3.97 -0.38 2.58
N ASN A 149 -5.25 -0.08 2.70
CA ASN A 149 -6.33 -1.00 3.02
C ASN A 149 -6.34 -1.60 4.45
N GLU A 150 -5.39 -1.27 5.31
CA GLU A 150 -5.52 -1.57 6.73
C GLU A 150 -6.58 -0.64 7.34
N PRO A 151 -7.66 -1.18 7.94
CA PRO A 151 -8.63 -0.32 8.58
C PRO A 151 -8.03 0.35 9.80
N ALA A 152 -8.23 1.66 9.90
CA ALA A 152 -7.83 2.47 11.03
C ALA A 152 -9.05 3.14 11.66
N TYR A 153 -8.89 3.66 12.87
CA TYR A 153 -9.96 4.41 13.54
C TYR A 153 -9.92 5.88 13.16
N VAL A 154 -11.08 6.46 12.99
CA VAL A 154 -11.21 7.90 12.69
C VAL A 154 -11.07 8.77 13.93
N ASN A 155 -11.29 8.24 15.12
CA ASN A 155 -11.16 8.97 16.37
C ASN A 155 -9.80 8.71 17.04
N THR A 156 -9.38 9.64 17.89
CA THR A 156 -8.07 9.70 18.58
C THR A 156 -7.70 8.48 19.41
N ALA A 157 -8.60 7.53 19.63
CA ALA A 157 -8.33 6.28 20.29
C ALA A 157 -8.79 5.14 19.40
N GLU A 158 -7.92 4.18 19.15
CA GLU A 158 -8.28 2.90 18.57
C GLU A 158 -9.03 2.10 19.63
N TYR A 159 -10.32 2.24 19.59
CA TYR A 159 -11.21 1.77 20.62
C TYR A 159 -12.11 0.70 20.01
N PRO A 160 -12.14 -0.54 20.56
CA PRO A 160 -12.87 -1.65 19.94
C PRO A 160 -14.37 -1.42 19.86
N LEU A 161 -14.93 -0.52 20.67
CA LEU A 161 -16.33 -0.14 20.62
C LEU A 161 -16.64 0.94 19.58
N SER A 162 -15.62 1.53 18.96
CA SER A 162 -15.83 2.50 17.88
C SER A 162 -16.32 1.77 16.63
N ASN A 163 -17.43 2.23 16.09
CA ASN A 163 -17.92 1.78 14.78
C ASN A 163 -17.50 2.71 13.65
N LYS A 164 -16.67 3.72 13.95
CA LYS A 164 -16.12 4.63 12.95
C LYS A 164 -14.81 4.06 12.44
N LEU A 165 -14.84 3.56 11.22
CA LEU A 165 -13.69 3.04 10.51
C LEU A 165 -13.39 3.93 9.32
N TYR A 166 -12.12 4.06 8.98
CA TYR A 166 -11.72 4.39 7.62
C TYR A 166 -10.67 3.37 7.17
N TYR A 167 -10.59 3.17 5.87
CA TYR A 167 -9.58 2.30 5.29
C TYR A 167 -8.48 3.18 4.71
N HIS A 168 -7.28 2.94 5.19
CA HIS A 168 -6.09 3.65 4.72
C HIS A 168 -5.85 3.30 3.25
N SER A 169 -5.82 4.29 2.37
CA SER A 169 -5.84 4.06 0.91
C SER A 169 -4.46 4.09 0.26
N PHE A 170 -3.42 4.43 1.01
CA PHE A 170 -2.06 4.63 0.53
C PHE A 170 -1.04 3.88 1.39
N HIS A 171 0.26 4.13 1.17
CA HIS A 171 1.31 3.36 1.84
C HIS A 171 2.08 4.22 2.82
N ASP A 172 2.12 3.79 4.08
CA ASP A 172 2.98 4.35 5.08
C ASP A 172 4.29 3.56 5.14
N ILE A 173 5.40 4.23 4.91
CA ILE A 173 6.73 3.63 4.90
C ILE A 173 7.52 4.24 6.06
N GLY A 174 7.76 3.46 7.11
CA GLY A 174 8.49 3.90 8.29
C GLY A 174 9.95 4.24 7.98
N GLY A 175 10.56 5.06 8.83
CA GLY A 175 11.96 5.46 8.71
C GLY A 175 12.44 6.22 9.93
N THR A 176 13.58 6.93 9.80
CA THR A 176 14.21 7.68 10.88
C THR A 176 14.04 9.18 10.66
N GLU A 177 13.37 9.85 11.59
CA GLU A 177 13.02 11.27 11.49
C GLU A 177 14.22 12.15 11.13
N GLY A 178 14.06 12.98 10.11
CA GLY A 178 15.05 13.93 9.65
C GLY A 178 16.30 13.32 9.01
N MET A 179 16.46 12.00 9.01
CA MET A 179 17.65 11.31 8.50
C MET A 179 17.42 10.69 7.12
N ASP A 180 16.35 9.93 6.94
CA ASP A 180 16.13 9.28 5.66
C ASP A 180 15.66 10.26 4.60
N GLU A 181 16.36 10.24 3.46
CA GLU A 181 16.03 11.11 2.33
C GLU A 181 14.81 10.58 1.57
N ILE A 182 13.84 11.45 1.38
CA ILE A 182 12.72 11.23 0.48
C ILE A 182 13.10 11.72 -0.90
N VAL A 183 12.86 10.87 -1.90
CA VAL A 183 13.16 11.16 -3.30
C VAL A 183 11.90 11.08 -4.16
N SER A 184 11.87 11.83 -5.25
CA SER A 184 10.80 11.71 -6.23
C SER A 184 10.79 10.31 -6.84
N ALA A 185 9.69 9.58 -6.68
CA ALA A 185 9.54 8.23 -7.26
C ALA A 185 9.54 8.26 -8.79
N THR A 186 9.14 9.37 -9.37
CA THR A 186 8.98 9.56 -10.82
C THR A 186 9.64 10.87 -11.27
N GLU A 187 9.88 11.01 -12.56
CA GLU A 187 10.13 12.32 -13.16
C GLU A 187 8.79 13.07 -13.30
N GLY A 188 8.76 14.36 -13.00
CA GLY A 188 7.51 15.11 -13.10
C GLY A 188 7.60 16.59 -12.75
N LEU A 189 6.42 17.21 -12.68
CA LEU A 189 6.22 18.61 -12.33
C LEU A 189 5.71 18.71 -10.90
N VAL A 190 6.39 19.48 -10.04
CA VAL A 190 5.88 19.81 -8.70
C VAL A 190 4.68 20.74 -8.86
N ILE A 191 3.50 20.29 -8.41
CA ILE A 191 2.27 21.08 -8.47
C ILE A 191 1.91 21.70 -7.13
N SER A 192 2.42 21.11 -6.03
CA SER A 192 2.28 21.68 -4.70
C SER A 192 3.48 21.31 -3.81
N ALA A 193 3.91 22.26 -2.99
CA ALA A 193 4.92 22.08 -1.96
C ALA A 193 4.81 23.21 -0.91
N ASN A 194 4.96 22.88 0.37
CA ASN A 194 5.06 23.84 1.47
C ASN A 194 3.94 24.91 1.46
N ASN A 195 2.69 24.49 1.41
CA ASN A 195 1.48 25.34 1.33
C ASN A 195 1.30 26.15 0.03
N GLU A 196 2.20 26.04 -0.93
CA GLU A 196 2.10 26.72 -2.21
C GLU A 196 1.57 25.73 -3.28
N ILE A 197 0.67 26.21 -4.13
CA ILE A 197 0.10 25.44 -5.25
C ILE A 197 0.43 26.17 -6.55
N LEU A 198 0.74 25.42 -7.59
CA LEU A 198 0.93 25.95 -8.94
C LEU A 198 -0.40 26.43 -9.51
N ASP A 199 -0.40 27.61 -10.09
CA ASP A 199 -1.59 28.19 -10.74
C ASP A 199 -2.23 27.21 -11.74
N GLY A 200 -3.55 27.07 -11.65
CA GLY A 200 -4.34 26.14 -12.46
C GLY A 200 -4.47 24.72 -11.88
N TYR A 201 -3.84 24.44 -10.74
CA TYR A 201 -3.95 23.15 -10.03
C TYR A 201 -4.75 23.24 -8.73
N ASP A 202 -5.26 24.44 -8.35
CA ASP A 202 -6.08 24.64 -7.15
C ASP A 202 -7.35 23.78 -7.13
N SER A 203 -7.86 23.43 -8.30
CA SER A 203 -9.06 22.62 -8.48
C SER A 203 -8.77 21.13 -8.70
N ILE A 204 -7.60 20.63 -8.38
CA ILE A 204 -7.42 19.20 -8.28
C ILE A 204 -8.38 18.70 -7.20
N SER A 205 -9.61 18.52 -7.62
CA SER A 205 -10.64 17.80 -6.91
C SER A 205 -10.19 16.35 -6.80
N THR A 206 -9.30 16.13 -5.87
CA THR A 206 -9.03 14.80 -5.39
C THR A 206 -10.28 14.40 -4.63
N HIS A 207 -11.10 13.55 -5.22
CA HIS A 207 -12.22 12.90 -4.52
C HIS A 207 -11.72 11.92 -3.45
N VAL A 208 -10.44 11.86 -3.28
CA VAL A 208 -9.78 11.29 -2.13
C VAL A 208 -10.08 12.22 -0.97
N GLY A 209 -11.23 12.08 -0.38
CA GLY A 209 -12.02 13.02 0.44
C GLY A 209 -11.31 13.80 1.54
N TRP A 210 -9.96 13.78 1.59
CA TRP A 210 -9.15 14.46 2.58
C TRP A 210 -7.68 14.69 2.15
N ILE A 211 -7.35 14.55 0.86
CA ILE A 211 -6.05 15.03 0.39
C ILE A 211 -6.11 16.54 0.29
N ASP A 212 -5.59 17.20 1.29
CA ASP A 212 -5.27 18.62 1.19
C ASP A 212 -3.92 18.76 0.47
N ILE A 213 -3.96 19.07 -0.84
CA ILE A 213 -2.73 19.35 -1.60
C ILE A 213 -2.04 20.63 -1.11
N LYS A 214 -2.70 21.42 -0.26
CA LYS A 214 -2.16 22.62 0.39
C LYS A 214 -1.72 22.27 1.81
N SER A 215 -0.59 21.58 1.95
CA SER A 215 -0.04 21.17 3.23
C SER A 215 1.41 21.64 3.39
N PRO A 216 1.82 22.08 4.59
CA PRO A 216 3.20 22.58 4.83
C PRO A 216 4.24 21.45 4.82
N ASP A 217 3.82 20.22 5.03
CA ASP A 217 4.65 19.03 5.19
C ASP A 217 4.56 18.06 4.01
N ALA A 218 4.02 18.53 2.87
CA ALA A 218 3.78 17.69 1.71
C ALA A 218 4.35 18.26 0.41
N VAL A 219 4.67 17.34 -0.50
CA VAL A 219 5.04 17.60 -1.90
C VAL A 219 4.17 16.74 -2.80
N TYR A 220 3.59 17.36 -3.84
CA TYR A 220 2.78 16.66 -4.84
C TYR A 220 3.38 16.86 -6.23
N ILE A 221 3.52 15.78 -6.97
CA ILE A 221 4.16 15.75 -8.28
C ILE A 221 3.23 15.06 -9.28
N ILE A 222 2.99 15.71 -10.41
CA ILE A 222 2.37 15.06 -11.58
C ILE A 222 3.49 14.60 -12.51
N ASP A 223 3.49 13.31 -12.81
CA ASP A 223 4.47 12.72 -13.70
C ASP A 223 4.06 12.78 -15.19
N ASN A 224 4.96 12.35 -16.07
CA ASN A 224 4.73 12.37 -17.51
C ASN A 224 3.60 11.44 -17.98
N ARG A 225 3.15 10.50 -17.12
CA ARG A 225 1.98 9.64 -17.35
C ARG A 225 0.67 10.32 -16.99
N GLY A 226 0.76 11.47 -16.33
CA GLY A 226 -0.37 12.14 -15.71
C GLY A 226 -0.78 11.52 -14.38
N TRP A 227 0.10 10.76 -13.71
CA TRP A 227 -0.15 10.25 -12.36
C TRP A 227 0.26 11.27 -11.30
N LEU A 228 -0.49 11.32 -10.22
CA LEU A 228 -0.21 12.16 -9.07
C LEU A 228 0.49 11.33 -8.00
N ALA A 229 1.71 11.72 -7.65
CA ALA A 229 2.43 11.19 -6.50
C ALA A 229 2.45 12.22 -5.37
N GLY A 230 2.07 11.83 -4.16
CA GLY A 230 2.12 12.65 -2.96
C GLY A 230 3.10 12.07 -1.94
N TYR A 231 3.82 12.97 -1.29
CA TYR A 231 4.82 12.67 -0.27
C TYR A 231 4.50 13.52 0.96
N LEU A 232 3.95 12.90 2.01
CA LEU A 232 3.42 13.62 3.17
C LEU A 232 4.21 13.30 4.45
N HIS A 233 3.98 14.11 5.47
CA HIS A 233 4.59 14.02 6.79
C HIS A 233 6.09 14.31 6.79
N LEU A 234 6.58 15.10 5.82
CA LEU A 234 7.99 15.44 5.70
C LEU A 234 8.45 16.31 6.86
N ASN A 235 9.60 15.95 7.47
CA ASN A 235 10.29 16.78 8.45
C ASN A 235 10.82 18.08 7.81
N SER A 236 11.30 17.98 6.58
CA SER A 236 11.78 19.11 5.80
C SER A 236 11.56 18.88 4.31
N ILE A 237 11.27 19.97 3.58
CA ILE A 237 11.22 20.00 2.13
C ILE A 237 12.49 20.73 1.64
N ASP A 238 13.16 20.16 0.63
CA ASP A 238 14.34 20.81 0.04
C ASP A 238 13.94 22.19 -0.53
N PRO A 239 14.66 23.27 -0.21
CA PRO A 239 14.29 24.62 -0.65
C PRO A 239 14.24 24.83 -2.17
N ALA A 240 14.86 23.94 -2.96
CA ALA A 240 14.76 23.94 -4.41
C ALA A 240 13.42 23.35 -4.93
N ILE A 241 12.66 22.67 -4.10
CA ILE A 241 11.38 22.04 -4.46
C ILE A 241 10.25 23.03 -4.24
N LYS A 242 9.75 23.57 -5.33
CA LYS A 242 8.67 24.57 -5.36
C LYS A 242 7.69 24.25 -6.49
N PRO A 243 6.44 24.69 -6.38
CA PRO A 243 5.49 24.58 -7.49
C PRO A 243 6.06 25.14 -8.80
N GLY A 244 5.87 24.41 -9.89
CA GLY A 244 6.41 24.74 -11.22
C GLY A 244 7.80 24.20 -11.51
N VAL A 245 8.51 23.65 -10.51
CA VAL A 245 9.82 23.01 -10.73
C VAL A 245 9.64 21.61 -11.29
N LYS A 246 10.42 21.27 -12.30
CA LYS A 246 10.55 19.89 -12.79
C LYS A 246 11.58 19.13 -11.97
N VAL A 247 11.22 17.98 -11.49
CA VAL A 247 12.09 17.05 -10.74
C VAL A 247 12.41 15.83 -11.57
N ARG A 248 13.62 15.29 -11.38
CA ARG A 248 14.02 14.01 -11.95
C ARG A 248 13.65 12.87 -11.01
N MET A 249 13.40 11.71 -11.55
CA MET A 249 13.28 10.48 -10.79
C MET A 249 14.53 10.26 -9.91
N GLY A 250 14.33 9.95 -8.63
CA GLY A 250 15.41 9.79 -7.63
C GLY A 250 16.00 11.11 -7.10
N GLN A 251 15.51 12.28 -7.55
CA GLN A 251 15.91 13.56 -6.99
C GLN A 251 15.39 13.71 -5.56
N LYS A 252 16.27 14.13 -4.63
CA LYS A 252 15.86 14.45 -3.25
C LYS A 252 14.82 15.56 -3.26
N ILE A 253 13.75 15.35 -2.49
CA ILE A 253 12.66 16.31 -2.31
C ILE A 253 12.52 16.76 -0.85
N GLY A 254 13.04 15.98 0.10
CA GLY A 254 12.95 16.29 1.52
C GLY A 254 13.53 15.19 2.39
N ASN A 255 13.21 15.23 3.68
CA ASN A 255 13.51 14.19 4.65
C ASN A 255 12.22 13.72 5.33
N ILE A 256 12.19 12.43 5.67
CA ILE A 256 11.08 11.80 6.38
C ILE A 256 10.84 12.46 7.74
N GLY A 257 9.57 12.54 8.15
CA GLY A 257 9.18 13.09 9.43
C GLY A 257 7.91 12.49 9.99
N MET A 258 7.29 13.23 10.89
CA MET A 258 5.99 12.93 11.48
C MET A 258 5.12 14.19 11.59
N GLN A 259 5.26 15.09 10.61
CA GLN A 259 4.54 16.37 10.62
C GLN A 259 3.06 16.17 10.27
N GLY A 260 2.25 17.18 10.57
CA GLY A 260 0.82 17.15 10.28
C GLY A 260 0.08 16.02 11.00
N SER A 261 -0.79 15.33 10.29
CA SER A 261 -1.66 14.27 10.86
C SER A 261 -1.02 12.87 10.82
N ALA A 262 0.27 12.77 11.12
CA ALA A 262 1.04 11.53 11.02
C ALA A 262 0.73 10.47 12.10
N GLY A 263 -0.27 10.69 12.98
CA GLY A 263 -0.62 9.72 14.01
C GLY A 263 0.45 9.50 15.10
N GLY A 264 1.48 10.38 15.17
CA GLY A 264 2.51 10.35 16.21
C GLY A 264 3.66 9.38 15.95
N TRP A 265 3.87 8.93 14.71
CA TRP A 265 5.00 8.10 14.33
C TRP A 265 5.66 8.57 13.03
N VAL A 266 6.94 8.25 12.86
CA VAL A 266 7.75 8.68 11.72
C VAL A 266 7.51 7.77 10.53
N HIS A 267 6.94 8.33 9.45
CA HIS A 267 6.75 7.61 8.20
C HIS A 267 6.61 8.56 7.01
N LEU A 268 6.89 8.07 5.86
CA LEU A 268 6.45 8.65 4.59
C LEU A 268 5.05 8.10 4.29
N HIS A 269 4.04 8.95 4.31
CA HIS A 269 2.76 8.61 3.71
C HIS A 269 2.88 8.85 2.20
N PHE A 270 3.04 7.75 1.46
CA PHE A 270 3.22 7.75 0.01
C PHE A 270 1.89 7.51 -0.69
N LEU A 271 1.45 8.52 -1.40
CA LEU A 271 0.21 8.53 -2.14
C LEU A 271 0.49 8.35 -3.64
N LEU A 272 -0.29 7.50 -4.29
CA LEU A 272 -0.30 7.39 -5.75
C LEU A 272 -1.74 7.41 -6.25
N CYS A 273 -2.02 8.31 -7.19
CA CYS A 273 -3.33 8.39 -7.84
C CYS A 273 -3.18 8.39 -9.35
N THR A 274 -4.16 7.81 -10.01
CA THR A 274 -4.32 7.85 -11.46
C THR A 274 -5.61 8.57 -11.82
N LYS A 275 -5.75 9.02 -13.06
CA LYS A 275 -7.03 9.54 -13.55
C LYS A 275 -7.90 8.39 -14.03
N ASP A 276 -9.11 8.34 -13.53
CA ASP A 276 -10.16 7.51 -14.12
C ASP A 276 -10.55 8.10 -15.48
N PHE A 277 -10.45 7.29 -16.53
CA PHE A 277 -10.72 7.74 -17.90
C PHE A 277 -12.20 8.10 -18.13
N SER A 278 -13.11 7.54 -17.36
CA SER A 278 -14.55 7.75 -17.54
C SER A 278 -15.03 9.03 -16.84
N SER A 279 -14.52 9.31 -15.65
CA SER A 279 -14.91 10.46 -14.83
C SER A 279 -13.93 11.63 -14.89
N GLY A 280 -12.69 11.39 -15.33
CA GLY A 280 -11.60 12.36 -15.30
C GLY A 280 -11.12 12.69 -13.88
N ARG A 281 -11.60 11.97 -12.86
CA ARG A 281 -11.26 12.17 -11.46
C ARG A 281 -10.02 11.38 -11.06
N TRP A 282 -9.32 11.88 -10.06
CA TRP A 282 -8.21 11.17 -9.45
C TRP A 282 -8.72 10.04 -8.57
N VAL A 283 -8.19 8.85 -8.75
CA VAL A 283 -8.53 7.66 -7.96
C VAL A 283 -7.26 7.06 -7.37
N ALA A 284 -7.38 6.50 -6.19
CA ALA A 284 -6.27 5.82 -5.55
C ALA A 284 -5.75 4.66 -6.40
N GLU A 285 -4.43 4.53 -6.43
CA GLU A 285 -3.71 3.41 -7.04
C GLU A 285 -2.92 2.70 -5.96
N ASP A 286 -3.09 1.39 -5.83
CA ASP A 286 -2.28 0.58 -4.93
C ASP A 286 -0.84 0.52 -5.46
N ALA A 287 0.08 1.12 -4.73
CA ALA A 287 1.49 1.18 -5.13
C ALA A 287 2.32 -0.02 -4.67
N TYR A 288 1.77 -0.99 -3.90
CA TYR A 288 2.55 -2.05 -3.27
C TYR A 288 3.42 -2.83 -4.26
N ALA A 289 2.85 -3.28 -5.38
CA ALA A 289 3.59 -4.02 -6.40
C ALA A 289 4.71 -3.17 -7.04
N TYR A 290 4.47 -1.87 -7.23
CA TYR A 290 5.46 -0.93 -7.81
C TYR A 290 6.59 -0.62 -6.82
N LEU A 291 6.25 -0.42 -5.55
CA LEU A 291 7.21 -0.25 -4.46
C LEU A 291 8.10 -1.49 -4.32
N TRP A 292 7.48 -2.68 -4.32
CA TRP A 292 8.18 -3.95 -4.21
C TRP A 292 9.18 -4.14 -5.36
N GLU A 293 8.73 -3.97 -6.59
CA GLU A 293 9.57 -4.16 -7.78
C GLU A 293 10.70 -3.12 -7.88
N SER A 294 10.41 -1.85 -7.55
CA SER A 294 11.42 -0.78 -7.54
C SER A 294 12.45 -0.97 -6.43
N TYR A 295 12.02 -1.42 -5.23
CA TYR A 295 12.91 -1.75 -4.13
C TYR A 295 13.89 -2.87 -4.52
N ILE A 296 13.39 -3.96 -5.10
CA ILE A 296 14.24 -5.06 -5.55
C ILE A 296 15.25 -4.60 -6.60
N ARG A 297 14.85 -3.80 -7.57
CA ARG A 297 15.77 -3.28 -8.58
C ARG A 297 16.85 -2.38 -7.99
N GLN A 298 16.51 -1.59 -6.99
CA GLN A 298 17.40 -0.59 -6.39
C GLN A 298 18.35 -1.20 -5.36
N PHE A 299 17.84 -2.00 -4.44
CA PHE A 299 18.59 -2.51 -3.29
C PHE A 299 19.07 -3.94 -3.45
N LYS A 300 18.53 -4.68 -4.40
CA LYS A 300 18.89 -6.08 -4.72
C LYS A 300 18.96 -6.97 -3.47
N PRO A 301 17.90 -6.98 -2.63
CA PRO A 301 17.87 -7.82 -1.46
C PRO A 301 17.97 -9.29 -1.88
N HIS A 302 18.66 -10.12 -1.10
CA HIS A 302 18.70 -11.56 -1.33
C HIS A 302 17.45 -12.25 -0.77
N LEU A 303 16.93 -11.72 0.33
CA LEU A 303 15.81 -12.28 1.08
C LEU A 303 14.97 -11.15 1.65
N MET A 304 13.65 -11.31 1.65
CA MET A 304 12.69 -10.39 2.24
C MET A 304 11.74 -11.17 3.14
N ALA A 305 11.81 -10.92 4.45
CA ALA A 305 10.86 -11.44 5.42
C ALA A 305 9.57 -10.60 5.40
N VAL A 306 8.42 -11.25 5.44
CA VAL A 306 7.10 -10.58 5.51
C VAL A 306 6.22 -11.32 6.52
N ALA A 307 5.93 -10.64 7.64
CA ALA A 307 5.11 -11.13 8.75
C ALA A 307 3.74 -10.40 8.88
N ARG A 308 3.39 -9.62 7.87
CA ARG A 308 2.23 -8.73 7.87
C ARG A 308 0.96 -9.40 7.32
N PRO A 309 -0.22 -8.89 7.65
CA PRO A 309 -0.53 -7.64 8.37
C PRO A 309 -0.44 -7.77 9.90
N HIS A 310 -0.52 -6.62 10.60
CA HIS A 310 -0.79 -6.56 12.03
C HIS A 310 -2.23 -7.02 12.32
N GLN A 311 -2.50 -7.45 13.55
CA GLN A 311 -3.80 -8.02 13.89
C GLN A 311 -4.37 -7.40 15.18
N LEU A 312 -5.70 -7.26 15.20
CA LEU A 312 -6.47 -6.86 16.37
C LEU A 312 -7.40 -8.00 16.76
N VAL A 313 -7.32 -8.45 18.00
CA VAL A 313 -8.05 -9.63 18.47
C VAL A 313 -8.54 -9.47 19.90
N TRP A 314 -9.52 -10.28 20.29
CA TRP A 314 -9.94 -10.42 21.67
C TRP A 314 -9.02 -11.35 22.46
N THR A 315 -8.94 -11.14 23.78
CA THR A 315 -8.36 -12.15 24.68
C THR A 315 -9.00 -13.52 24.46
N GLY A 316 -8.15 -14.56 24.44
CA GLY A 316 -8.58 -15.95 24.19
C GLY A 316 -8.87 -16.32 22.75
N GLN A 317 -8.75 -15.39 21.79
CA GLN A 317 -8.89 -15.68 20.37
C GLN A 317 -7.61 -16.29 19.79
N GLU A 318 -7.75 -17.29 18.90
CA GLU A 318 -6.62 -17.82 18.14
C GLU A 318 -6.18 -16.81 17.08
N VAL A 319 -4.86 -16.55 17.04
CA VAL A 319 -4.16 -15.73 16.06
C VAL A 319 -3.35 -16.65 15.14
N ILE A 320 -3.41 -16.38 13.86
CA ILE A 320 -2.54 -17.02 12.85
C ILE A 320 -1.45 -16.03 12.46
N LEU A 321 -0.20 -16.39 12.77
CA LEU A 321 0.99 -15.68 12.31
C LEU A 321 1.47 -16.36 11.03
N ASP A 322 1.60 -15.61 9.94
CA ASP A 322 1.86 -16.14 8.61
C ASP A 322 3.07 -15.46 7.95
N GLY A 323 4.15 -16.19 7.82
CA GLY A 323 5.39 -15.77 7.16
C GLY A 323 5.51 -16.19 5.69
N ARG A 324 4.47 -16.79 5.09
CA ARG A 324 4.52 -17.35 3.72
C ARG A 324 4.62 -16.29 2.61
N LYS A 325 4.36 -15.03 2.92
CA LYS A 325 4.58 -13.91 1.99
C LYS A 325 6.05 -13.52 1.85
N SER A 326 6.93 -14.11 2.65
CA SER A 326 8.38 -13.91 2.56
C SER A 326 8.92 -14.46 1.23
N VAL A 327 9.91 -13.80 0.66
CA VAL A 327 10.46 -14.12 -0.67
C VAL A 327 11.97 -14.17 -0.61
N SER A 328 12.59 -15.26 -1.08
CA SER A 328 14.01 -15.31 -1.40
C SER A 328 14.20 -15.09 -2.90
N LEU A 329 15.13 -14.20 -3.25
CA LEU A 329 15.53 -13.88 -4.62
C LEU A 329 16.85 -14.57 -5.00
N ALA A 330 17.47 -15.29 -4.05
CA ALA A 330 18.78 -15.88 -4.20
C ALA A 330 18.80 -17.41 -4.01
N GLY A 331 17.84 -17.96 -3.26
CA GLY A 331 17.72 -19.39 -3.00
C GLY A 331 16.33 -19.74 -2.48
N ASP A 332 16.14 -20.97 -2.01
CA ASP A 332 14.89 -21.41 -1.40
C ASP A 332 14.82 -21.00 0.07
N ILE A 333 13.65 -20.63 0.57
CA ILE A 333 13.44 -20.44 2.00
C ILE A 333 13.46 -21.79 2.68
N ILE A 334 14.41 -21.99 3.60
CA ILE A 334 14.61 -23.27 4.33
C ILE A 334 14.18 -23.21 5.79
N SER A 335 14.04 -22.01 6.37
CA SER A 335 13.59 -21.84 7.75
C SER A 335 12.80 -20.56 7.92
N CYS A 336 11.70 -20.69 8.65
CA CYS A 336 10.95 -19.59 9.26
C CYS A 336 10.90 -19.85 10.76
N LYS A 337 11.45 -18.94 11.56
CA LYS A 337 11.47 -19.05 13.01
C LYS A 337 10.80 -17.83 13.63
N TRP A 338 9.82 -18.07 14.47
CA TRP A 338 9.16 -17.04 15.25
C TRP A 338 9.77 -16.94 16.65
N THR A 339 9.99 -15.72 17.09
CA THR A 339 10.32 -15.39 18.47
C THR A 339 9.19 -14.56 19.05
N PHE A 340 8.56 -15.07 20.07
CA PHE A 340 7.39 -14.45 20.70
C PHE A 340 7.77 -13.48 21.80
N THR A 341 6.90 -12.53 22.08
CA THR A 341 7.06 -11.52 23.13
C THR A 341 7.34 -12.14 24.52
N ASP A 342 6.84 -13.35 24.79
CA ASP A 342 7.11 -14.09 26.03
C ASP A 342 8.50 -14.79 26.04
N GLY A 343 9.31 -14.61 25.02
CA GLY A 343 10.63 -15.22 24.88
C GLY A 343 10.65 -16.65 24.33
N THR A 344 9.48 -17.27 24.14
CA THR A 344 9.40 -18.59 23.51
C THR A 344 9.61 -18.50 21.99
N THR A 345 9.93 -19.63 21.37
CA THR A 345 10.17 -19.69 19.92
C THR A 345 9.43 -20.87 19.28
N ALA A 346 9.12 -20.73 18.00
CA ALA A 346 8.53 -21.81 17.19
C ALA A 346 9.10 -21.81 15.76
N GLU A 347 9.19 -22.99 15.16
CA GLU A 347 9.64 -23.17 13.78
C GLU A 347 8.44 -23.41 12.85
N GLY A 348 8.56 -22.91 11.61
CA GLY A 348 7.57 -23.06 10.56
C GLY A 348 6.97 -21.73 10.13
N ALA A 349 6.54 -21.65 8.87
CA ALA A 349 6.03 -20.40 8.28
C ALA A 349 4.70 -19.94 8.91
N ILE A 350 3.88 -20.89 9.39
CA ILE A 350 2.61 -20.60 10.04
C ILE A 350 2.68 -21.00 11.51
N GLN A 351 2.27 -20.09 12.38
CA GLN A 351 2.12 -20.35 13.81
C GLN A 351 0.73 -19.96 14.29
N LYS A 352 0.24 -20.66 15.31
CA LYS A 352 -1.01 -20.35 15.99
C LYS A 352 -0.71 -19.98 17.43
N LYS A 353 -1.27 -18.88 17.89
CA LYS A 353 -1.09 -18.42 19.27
C LYS A 353 -2.38 -17.90 19.86
N ILE A 354 -2.54 -18.06 21.17
CA ILE A 354 -3.66 -17.53 21.93
C ILE A 354 -3.09 -16.64 23.05
N TYR A 355 -3.59 -15.42 23.16
CA TYR A 355 -3.20 -14.48 24.18
C TYR A 355 -4.28 -14.41 25.27
N SER A 356 -3.90 -14.73 26.51
CA SER A 356 -4.82 -14.75 27.65
C SER A 356 -4.95 -13.41 28.36
N LYS A 357 -4.08 -12.46 28.04
CA LYS A 357 -4.07 -11.12 28.67
C LYS A 357 -4.17 -10.04 27.59
N PRO A 358 -4.91 -8.96 27.86
CA PRO A 358 -4.90 -7.81 26.98
C PRO A 358 -3.50 -7.17 26.95
N GLY A 359 -3.15 -6.54 25.82
CA GLY A 359 -1.87 -5.88 25.63
C GLY A 359 -1.41 -5.89 24.18
N GLU A 360 -0.22 -5.38 23.97
CA GLU A 360 0.46 -5.34 22.70
C GLU A 360 1.59 -6.36 22.68
N TYR A 361 1.61 -7.18 21.65
CA TYR A 361 2.58 -8.24 21.46
C TYR A 361 3.26 -8.05 20.11
N SER A 362 4.60 -8.04 20.08
CA SER A 362 5.40 -7.90 18.87
C SER A 362 6.09 -9.23 18.58
N GLU A 363 5.60 -9.95 17.60
CA GLU A 363 6.05 -11.29 17.26
C GLU A 363 7.01 -11.25 16.09
N ILE A 364 8.25 -11.65 16.30
CA ILE A 364 9.34 -11.48 15.33
C ILE A 364 9.46 -12.74 14.48
N LEU A 365 9.43 -12.57 13.17
CA LEU A 365 9.74 -13.60 12.18
C LEU A 365 11.19 -13.45 11.72
N LYS A 366 11.97 -14.51 11.86
CA LYS A 366 13.27 -14.69 11.19
C LYS A 366 13.10 -15.64 10.04
N VAL A 367 13.54 -15.27 8.86
CA VAL A 367 13.57 -16.12 7.67
C VAL A 367 15.01 -16.39 7.27
N THR A 368 15.31 -17.63 6.84
CA THR A 368 16.65 -18.02 6.34
C THR A 368 16.47 -18.75 5.03
N ASP A 369 17.32 -18.45 4.05
CA ASP A 369 17.36 -19.17 2.77
C ASP A 369 18.48 -20.21 2.69
N SER A 370 18.49 -21.00 1.61
CA SER A 370 19.41 -22.12 1.38
C SER A 370 20.88 -21.71 1.18
N ILE A 371 21.15 -20.43 0.94
CA ILE A 371 22.50 -19.88 0.83
C ILE A 371 22.93 -19.12 2.08
N GLY A 372 22.12 -19.14 3.14
CA GLY A 372 22.45 -18.59 4.45
C GLY A 372 22.10 -17.11 4.64
N ASN A 373 21.38 -16.48 3.72
CA ASN A 373 20.86 -15.14 3.96
C ASN A 373 19.79 -15.20 5.04
N VAL A 374 19.71 -14.13 5.83
CA VAL A 374 18.77 -13.96 6.94
C VAL A 374 18.10 -12.61 6.83
N ASP A 375 16.79 -12.58 7.01
CA ASP A 375 16.02 -11.33 7.18
C ASP A 375 14.98 -11.47 8.28
N TYR A 376 14.48 -10.35 8.76
CA TYR A 376 13.55 -10.26 9.87
C TYR A 376 12.40 -9.33 9.53
N ASP A 377 11.21 -9.70 10.00
CA ASP A 377 10.05 -8.83 10.07
C ASP A 377 9.29 -9.11 11.36
N PHE A 378 8.25 -8.34 11.66
CA PHE A 378 7.45 -8.54 12.86
C PHE A 378 5.97 -8.30 12.58
N SER A 379 5.13 -8.98 13.35
CA SER A 379 3.69 -8.72 13.40
C SER A 379 3.31 -8.24 14.79
N VAL A 380 2.60 -7.12 14.86
CA VAL A 380 2.02 -6.63 16.10
C VAL A 380 0.62 -7.19 16.26
N ILE A 381 0.36 -7.75 17.44
CA ILE A 381 -0.95 -8.26 17.81
C ILE A 381 -1.45 -7.40 18.96
N GLN A 382 -2.49 -6.62 18.71
CA GLN A 382 -3.19 -5.88 19.74
C GLN A 382 -4.34 -6.73 20.28
N VAL A 383 -4.24 -7.08 21.55
CA VAL A 383 -5.20 -7.95 22.24
C VAL A 383 -6.04 -7.11 23.17
N TYR A 384 -7.33 -7.05 22.89
CA TYR A 384 -8.31 -6.30 23.67
C TYR A 384 -8.99 -7.18 24.71
N ASP A 385 -9.31 -6.58 25.86
CA ASP A 385 -10.06 -7.26 26.91
C ASP A 385 -11.50 -7.48 26.45
N ARG A 386 -11.93 -8.75 26.41
CA ARG A 386 -13.29 -9.09 26.01
C ARG A 386 -14.32 -8.73 27.08
N GLU A 387 -13.91 -8.78 28.38
CA GLU A 387 -14.79 -8.48 29.52
C GLU A 387 -14.84 -6.98 29.79
N HIS A 388 -13.75 -6.28 29.47
CA HIS A 388 -13.58 -4.84 29.67
C HIS A 388 -13.08 -4.14 28.41
N PRO A 389 -13.87 -4.16 27.33
CA PRO A 389 -13.46 -3.58 26.04
C PRO A 389 -13.27 -2.05 26.08
N GLU A 390 -13.77 -1.38 27.13
CA GLU A 390 -13.55 0.03 27.41
C GLU A 390 -12.13 0.36 27.87
N ASN A 391 -11.36 -0.63 28.32
CA ASN A 391 -9.97 -0.41 28.74
C ASN A 391 -9.11 -0.10 27.51
N PRO A 392 -8.33 0.99 27.56
CA PRO A 392 -7.48 1.34 26.44
C PRO A 392 -6.36 0.33 26.26
N VAL A 393 -6.09 -0.04 25.01
CA VAL A 393 -4.82 -0.63 24.59
C VAL A 393 -4.09 0.38 23.73
N PRO A 394 -2.77 0.31 23.64
CA PRO A 394 -2.01 1.18 22.76
C PRO A 394 -2.56 1.14 21.34
N SER A 395 -2.56 2.29 20.67
CA SER A 395 -2.99 2.34 19.28
C SER A 395 -2.02 1.55 18.39
N MET A 396 -2.52 1.03 17.28
CA MET A 396 -1.64 0.37 16.30
C MET A 396 -0.52 1.28 15.84
N HIS A 397 -0.75 2.58 15.76
CA HIS A 397 0.29 3.54 15.39
C HIS A 397 1.41 3.62 16.44
N ALA A 398 1.09 3.49 17.72
CA ALA A 398 2.10 3.38 18.78
C ALA A 398 2.82 2.01 18.74
N ALA A 399 2.16 0.98 18.23
CA ALA A 399 2.70 -0.36 18.08
C ALA A 399 3.80 -0.50 17.02
N TYR A 400 3.91 0.46 16.11
CA TYR A 400 4.96 0.48 15.09
C TYR A 400 6.35 0.89 15.60
N TYR A 401 6.46 1.26 16.86
CA TYR A 401 7.74 1.41 17.55
C TYR A 401 8.02 0.21 18.46
N PRO A 402 8.37 -0.95 17.94
CA PRO A 402 9.06 -1.89 18.79
C PRO A 402 10.31 -1.14 19.25
N THR A 403 10.49 -0.94 20.52
CA THR A 403 11.77 -0.61 21.09
C THR A 403 12.71 -1.77 20.72
N ILE A 404 13.28 -1.69 19.53
CA ILE A 404 14.41 -2.53 19.16
C ILE A 404 15.52 -2.04 20.08
N ASN A 405 15.61 -2.63 21.26
CA ASN A 405 16.81 -2.55 22.05
C ASN A 405 17.89 -3.29 21.23
N ILE A 406 18.51 -2.56 20.33
CA ILE A 406 19.79 -2.97 19.75
C ILE A 406 20.79 -2.89 20.89
N ARG A 407 20.98 -4.02 21.58
CA ARG A 407 22.13 -4.21 22.45
C ARG A 407 23.28 -4.78 21.65
#